data_d907c1e9a6603b3c6877080c07b2876c
#
_entry.id   d907c1e9a6603b3c6877080c07b2876c
#
_cell.length_a   1.000
_cell.length_b   1.000
_cell.length_c   1.000
_cell.angle_alpha   90.00
_cell.angle_beta   90.00
_cell.angle_gamma   90.00
#
_symmetry.space_group_name_H-M   'P 1'
#
loop_
_entity.id
_entity.type
_entity.pdbx_description
1 polymer ?
#
loop_
_entity_poly.entity_id
_entity_poly.type
_entity_poly.pdbx_seq_one_letter_code
_entity_poly.pdbx_strand_id
1 'polypeptide(L)'
;AGIMITASHNPAKYNGFKAYGPDGCQMTDDAAAIVYDQIQKTDVLTGAKYISFAEGVAKGLIQFVGEDCKEALYEATEARQVRPGLCKTAGLKLVYSPLNGTGLVPVTRVLSDIGITDITIVPEQEYPNGYFTTCSYPNPEIYEALEKGLELAKKVGADLMLATDPDADRVGIAMKCPDGSYELVSGNEMGVLLLDYICAGRIEKGTMPKNPVAVKSIVSTPLADLVAKYYGVELRHTLTGFKWIGDQIAQLEANGEEERFIFGFEESYGYLAGSYVRDKDAVVGSMLICEMAAYYRSIGSSIKQRLEEIYAQYGRFLNQVDSYEFAGLSGMDKMAGIMNTLR
;
A
#
# COMPACT_ATOMS: atom_id res chain seq x y z
N ALA A 1 -19.45 -3.09 11.21
CA ALA A 1 -18.79 -3.89 10.18
C ALA A 1 -18.73 -3.11 8.87
N GLY A 2 -17.65 -3.30 8.11
CA GLY A 2 -17.46 -2.69 6.81
C GLY A 2 -17.34 -3.73 5.70
N ILE A 3 -17.69 -3.34 4.48
CA ILE A 3 -17.47 -4.16 3.28
C ILE A 3 -16.83 -3.26 2.22
N MET A 4 -15.74 -3.73 1.61
CA MET A 4 -15.14 -3.12 0.44
C MET A 4 -15.30 -4.07 -0.76
N ILE A 5 -15.88 -3.58 -1.83
CA ILE A 5 -16.03 -4.33 -3.08
C ILE A 5 -14.84 -4.00 -3.97
N THR A 6 -13.96 -4.96 -4.16
CA THR A 6 -12.74 -4.78 -4.94
C THR A 6 -12.15 -6.10 -5.39
N ALA A 7 -11.60 -6.14 -6.60
CA ALA A 7 -10.70 -7.19 -7.04
C ALA A 7 -9.21 -6.77 -6.90
N SER A 8 -8.94 -5.63 -6.21
CA SER A 8 -7.61 -5.04 -6.05
C SER A 8 -6.94 -4.85 -7.43
N HIS A 9 -5.72 -5.30 -7.57
CA HIS A 9 -4.90 -5.24 -8.77
C HIS A 9 -5.15 -6.37 -9.78
N ASN A 10 -6.16 -7.22 -9.56
CA ASN A 10 -6.45 -8.33 -10.46
C ASN A 10 -7.12 -7.85 -11.76
N PRO A 11 -6.99 -8.61 -12.88
CA PRO A 11 -7.69 -8.33 -14.12
C PRO A 11 -9.20 -8.16 -13.97
N ALA A 12 -9.83 -7.38 -14.87
CA ALA A 12 -11.26 -7.04 -14.86
C ALA A 12 -12.23 -8.24 -14.78
N LYS A 13 -11.80 -9.44 -15.19
CA LYS A 13 -12.60 -10.68 -15.09
C LYS A 13 -12.81 -11.18 -13.66
N TYR A 14 -12.04 -10.70 -12.70
CA TYR A 14 -12.13 -11.08 -11.29
C TYR A 14 -13.03 -10.12 -10.53
N ASN A 15 -13.62 -10.62 -9.47
CA ASN A 15 -14.40 -9.85 -8.51
C ASN A 15 -14.06 -10.31 -7.09
N GLY A 16 -14.38 -9.51 -6.09
CA GLY A 16 -14.13 -9.85 -4.70
C GLY A 16 -14.69 -8.82 -3.73
N PHE A 17 -14.62 -9.16 -2.46
CA PHE A 17 -14.94 -8.25 -1.38
C PHE A 17 -14.06 -8.54 -0.16
N LYS A 18 -13.80 -7.50 0.62
CA LYS A 18 -13.15 -7.58 1.93
C LYS A 18 -14.19 -7.25 3.01
N ALA A 19 -14.22 -8.01 4.10
CA ALA A 19 -15.10 -7.77 5.25
C ALA A 19 -14.28 -7.31 6.45
N TYR A 20 -14.76 -6.26 7.12
CA TYR A 20 -14.07 -5.60 8.24
C TYR A 20 -14.92 -5.67 9.51
N GLY A 21 -14.26 -5.87 10.64
CA GLY A 21 -14.86 -5.85 11.97
C GLY A 21 -15.17 -4.44 12.49
N PRO A 22 -15.75 -4.35 13.70
CA PRO A 22 -16.02 -3.05 14.35
C PRO A 22 -14.74 -2.30 14.76
N ASP A 23 -13.62 -2.98 14.83
CA ASP A 23 -12.27 -2.49 15.11
C ASP A 23 -11.57 -1.89 13.88
N GLY A 24 -12.21 -1.95 12.69
CA GLY A 24 -11.64 -1.50 11.44
C GLY A 24 -10.62 -2.48 10.83
N CYS A 25 -10.36 -3.64 11.45
CA CYS A 25 -9.51 -4.67 10.88
C CYS A 25 -10.26 -5.54 9.88
N GLN A 26 -9.60 -5.99 8.83
CA GLN A 26 -10.13 -7.07 8.00
C GLN A 26 -10.29 -8.33 8.87
N MET A 27 -11.44 -8.99 8.75
CA MET A 27 -11.77 -10.15 9.57
C MET A 27 -10.73 -11.25 9.44
N THR A 28 -10.23 -11.74 10.57
CA THR A 28 -9.36 -12.91 10.66
C THR A 28 -10.21 -14.21 10.55
N ASP A 29 -9.52 -15.34 10.52
CA ASP A 29 -10.11 -16.62 10.10
C ASP A 29 -11.35 -17.04 10.91
N ASP A 30 -11.36 -16.85 12.23
CA ASP A 30 -12.49 -17.22 13.09
C ASP A 30 -13.75 -16.38 12.79
N ALA A 31 -13.60 -15.06 12.69
CA ALA A 31 -14.72 -14.17 12.35
C ALA A 31 -15.19 -14.39 10.91
N ALA A 32 -14.27 -14.60 9.98
CA ALA A 32 -14.56 -14.89 8.58
C ALA A 32 -15.32 -16.22 8.44
N ALA A 33 -14.99 -17.26 9.21
CA ALA A 33 -15.70 -18.55 9.22
C ALA A 33 -17.16 -18.41 9.62
N ILE A 34 -17.47 -17.56 10.61
CA ILE A 34 -18.85 -17.29 11.04
C ILE A 34 -19.66 -16.64 9.90
N VAL A 35 -19.06 -15.65 9.23
CA VAL A 35 -19.71 -14.97 8.09
C VAL A 35 -19.90 -15.93 6.93
N TYR A 36 -18.88 -16.73 6.62
CA TYR A 36 -18.95 -17.72 5.54
C TYR A 36 -20.03 -18.78 5.77
N ASP A 37 -20.18 -19.27 7.01
CA ASP A 37 -21.24 -20.20 7.38
C ASP A 37 -22.65 -19.62 7.14
N GLN A 38 -22.87 -18.33 7.40
CA GLN A 38 -24.13 -17.66 7.08
C GLN A 38 -24.34 -17.50 5.57
N ILE A 39 -23.29 -17.21 4.81
CA ILE A 39 -23.35 -17.12 3.34
C ILE A 39 -23.76 -18.48 2.76
N GLN A 40 -23.18 -19.58 3.24
CA GLN A 40 -23.52 -20.94 2.78
C GLN A 40 -24.99 -21.34 3.06
N LYS A 41 -25.59 -20.81 4.13
CA LYS A 41 -27.01 -21.06 4.49
C LYS A 41 -27.97 -20.15 3.73
N THR A 42 -27.47 -19.14 2.99
CA THR A 42 -28.31 -18.18 2.29
C THR A 42 -28.47 -18.60 0.84
N ASP A 43 -29.67 -18.72 0.34
CA ASP A 43 -29.93 -18.99 -1.08
C ASP A 43 -29.48 -17.81 -1.92
N VAL A 44 -28.64 -18.07 -2.92
CA VAL A 44 -27.97 -17.03 -3.75
C VAL A 44 -28.97 -16.20 -4.55
N LEU A 45 -30.12 -16.79 -4.95
CA LEU A 45 -31.08 -16.11 -5.82
C LEU A 45 -32.22 -15.47 -5.02
N THR A 46 -32.64 -16.06 -3.92
CA THR A 46 -33.85 -15.66 -3.18
C THR A 46 -33.58 -15.22 -1.74
N GLY A 47 -32.41 -15.51 -1.20
CA GLY A 47 -32.06 -15.22 0.20
C GLY A 47 -31.75 -13.76 0.51
N ALA A 48 -31.36 -12.97 -0.49
CA ALA A 48 -31.03 -11.57 -0.30
C ALA A 48 -32.30 -10.72 -0.12
N LYS A 49 -32.33 -9.92 0.95
CA LYS A 49 -33.36 -8.89 1.17
C LYS A 49 -32.87 -7.57 0.62
N TYR A 50 -33.66 -6.91 -0.19
CA TYR A 50 -33.27 -5.62 -0.79
C TYR A 50 -34.45 -4.65 -0.83
N ILE A 51 -34.14 -3.38 -0.90
CA ILE A 51 -35.05 -2.27 -1.20
C ILE A 51 -34.43 -1.43 -2.32
N SER A 52 -35.23 -0.56 -2.94
CA SER A 52 -34.68 0.35 -3.93
C SER A 52 -33.71 1.35 -3.28
N PHE A 53 -32.71 1.81 -4.04
CA PHE A 53 -31.77 2.83 -3.57
C PHE A 53 -32.48 4.09 -3.07
N ALA A 54 -33.45 4.60 -3.86
CA ALA A 54 -34.23 5.78 -3.51
C ALA A 54 -35.00 5.61 -2.18
N GLU A 55 -35.59 4.44 -1.95
CA GLU A 55 -36.27 4.12 -0.70
C GLU A 55 -35.28 4.04 0.48
N GLY A 56 -34.09 3.46 0.26
CA GLY A 56 -33.03 3.39 1.25
C GLY A 56 -32.54 4.77 1.71
N VAL A 57 -32.35 5.67 0.76
CA VAL A 57 -31.99 7.08 1.04
C VAL A 57 -33.14 7.80 1.77
N ALA A 58 -34.37 7.69 1.26
CA ALA A 58 -35.54 8.35 1.86
C ALA A 58 -35.82 7.90 3.30
N LYS A 59 -35.52 6.64 3.64
CA LYS A 59 -35.64 6.08 5.00
C LYS A 59 -34.42 6.33 5.88
N GLY A 60 -33.38 7.00 5.39
CA GLY A 60 -32.13 7.22 6.13
C GLY A 60 -31.29 5.95 6.38
N LEU A 61 -31.59 4.85 5.67
CA LEU A 61 -30.83 3.59 5.72
C LEU A 61 -29.56 3.64 4.88
N ILE A 62 -29.50 4.54 3.91
CA ILE A 62 -28.32 4.82 3.08
C ILE A 62 -27.91 6.25 3.35
N GLN A 63 -26.66 6.42 3.81
CA GLN A 63 -26.03 7.71 4.05
C GLN A 63 -24.66 7.72 3.37
N PHE A 64 -24.29 8.86 2.80
CA PHE A 64 -22.96 9.05 2.25
C PHE A 64 -22.00 9.54 3.33
N VAL A 65 -20.75 9.12 3.25
CA VAL A 65 -19.66 9.63 4.10
C VAL A 65 -19.46 11.11 3.79
N GLY A 66 -19.42 11.96 4.82
CA GLY A 66 -19.21 13.39 4.70
C GLY A 66 -17.77 13.79 4.40
N GLU A 67 -17.59 15.04 4.00
CA GLU A 67 -16.24 15.61 3.77
C GLU A 67 -15.40 15.63 5.05
N ASP A 68 -16.02 15.77 6.21
CA ASP A 68 -15.38 15.71 7.54
C ASP A 68 -14.60 14.40 7.76
N CYS A 69 -15.15 13.27 7.32
CA CYS A 69 -14.46 11.99 7.41
C CYS A 69 -13.25 11.90 6.46
N LYS A 70 -13.37 12.50 5.26
CA LYS A 70 -12.27 12.54 4.30
C LYS A 70 -11.14 13.44 4.79
N GLU A 71 -11.47 14.63 5.31
CA GLU A 71 -10.48 15.55 5.87
C GLU A 71 -9.76 14.91 7.07
N ALA A 72 -10.48 14.21 7.96
CA ALA A 72 -9.87 13.48 9.06
C ALA A 72 -8.87 12.40 8.58
N LEU A 73 -9.16 11.72 7.47
CA LEU A 73 -8.22 10.77 6.85
C LEU A 73 -6.98 11.48 6.32
N TYR A 74 -7.15 12.61 5.62
CA TYR A 74 -6.02 13.38 5.09
C TYR A 74 -5.13 13.92 6.20
N GLU A 75 -5.71 14.52 7.24
CA GLU A 75 -4.97 14.99 8.41
C GLU A 75 -4.22 13.86 9.13
N ALA A 76 -4.85 12.69 9.30
CA ALA A 76 -4.21 11.52 9.89
C ALA A 76 -3.04 11.00 9.04
N THR A 77 -3.18 11.02 7.71
CA THR A 77 -2.12 10.63 6.77
C THR A 77 -0.96 11.62 6.82
N GLU A 78 -1.25 12.92 6.72
CA GLU A 78 -0.24 13.99 6.74
C GLU A 78 0.54 14.04 8.07
N ALA A 79 -0.11 13.70 9.19
CA ALA A 79 0.55 13.57 10.48
C ALA A 79 1.63 12.47 10.52
N ARG A 80 1.71 11.63 9.50
CA ARG A 80 2.76 10.58 9.37
C ARG A 80 4.02 11.09 8.71
N GLN A 81 4.08 12.34 8.22
CA GLN A 81 5.31 12.93 7.70
C GLN A 81 6.45 12.79 8.72
N VAL A 82 7.61 12.38 8.24
CA VAL A 82 8.83 12.26 9.06
C VAL A 82 9.56 13.60 9.16
N ARG A 83 9.50 14.39 8.08
CA ARG A 83 10.14 15.71 7.97
C ARG A 83 9.17 16.76 7.43
N PRO A 84 8.16 17.17 8.22
CA PRO A 84 7.14 18.13 7.78
C PRO A 84 7.74 19.41 7.19
N GLY A 85 7.19 19.83 6.04
CA GLY A 85 7.61 21.04 5.34
C GLY A 85 8.80 20.86 4.38
N LEU A 86 9.49 19.72 4.40
CA LEU A 86 10.63 19.45 3.51
C LEU A 86 10.24 19.52 2.03
N CYS A 87 9.10 18.95 1.67
CA CYS A 87 8.65 18.84 0.28
C CYS A 87 8.40 20.20 -0.39
N LYS A 88 8.07 21.24 0.40
CA LYS A 88 7.77 22.59 -0.12
C LYS A 88 8.93 23.23 -0.89
N THR A 89 10.14 22.83 -0.60
CA THR A 89 11.37 23.43 -1.20
C THR A 89 12.14 22.44 -2.07
N ALA A 90 11.75 21.18 -2.13
CA ALA A 90 12.50 20.14 -2.82
C ALA A 90 12.40 20.20 -4.35
N GLY A 91 11.33 20.80 -4.89
CA GLY A 91 11.10 20.90 -6.34
C GLY A 91 11.03 19.55 -7.04
N LEU A 92 10.44 18.55 -6.37
CA LEU A 92 10.27 17.20 -6.92
C LEU A 92 9.26 17.22 -8.06
N LYS A 93 9.67 16.70 -9.22
CA LYS A 93 8.82 16.54 -10.39
C LYS A 93 8.34 15.09 -10.49
N LEU A 94 7.03 14.90 -10.43
CA LEU A 94 6.39 13.59 -10.32
C LEU A 94 5.51 13.29 -11.54
N VAL A 95 5.56 12.05 -12.03
CA VAL A 95 4.50 11.46 -12.84
C VAL A 95 3.72 10.50 -11.98
N TYR A 96 2.39 10.59 -12.00
CA TYR A 96 1.52 9.73 -11.22
C TYR A 96 0.46 9.05 -12.08
N SER A 97 0.26 7.74 -11.86
CA SER A 97 -0.84 6.96 -12.42
C SER A 97 -1.67 6.33 -11.30
N PRO A 98 -2.98 6.61 -11.21
CA PRO A 98 -3.89 5.85 -10.35
C PRO A 98 -4.31 4.49 -10.95
N LEU A 99 -3.76 4.07 -12.09
CA LEU A 99 -4.12 2.84 -12.83
C LEU A 99 -5.64 2.66 -13.00
N ASN A 100 -6.33 3.74 -13.41
CA ASN A 100 -7.79 3.79 -13.53
C ASN A 100 -8.55 3.46 -12.23
N GLY A 101 -7.95 3.73 -11.08
CA GLY A 101 -8.48 3.42 -9.76
C GLY A 101 -8.92 4.65 -8.97
N THR A 102 -9.05 4.48 -7.66
CA THR A 102 -9.59 5.46 -6.71
C THR A 102 -8.54 6.41 -6.13
N GLY A 103 -7.25 6.14 -6.37
CA GLY A 103 -6.14 6.88 -5.76
C GLY A 103 -5.97 8.32 -6.24
N LEU A 104 -6.56 8.71 -7.39
CA LEU A 104 -6.36 10.03 -8.00
C LEU A 104 -6.53 11.17 -6.98
N VAL A 105 -7.70 11.25 -6.38
CA VAL A 105 -8.07 12.38 -5.50
C VAL A 105 -7.26 12.37 -4.20
N PRO A 106 -7.21 11.28 -3.41
CA PRO A 106 -6.52 11.31 -2.12
C PRO A 106 -5.00 11.47 -2.27
N VAL A 107 -4.38 10.81 -3.23
CA VAL A 107 -2.92 10.90 -3.43
C VAL A 107 -2.52 12.31 -3.88
N THR A 108 -3.19 12.88 -4.89
CA THR A 108 -2.86 14.22 -5.37
C THR A 108 -3.15 15.29 -4.32
N ARG A 109 -4.21 15.13 -3.53
CA ARG A 109 -4.56 16.03 -2.43
C ARG A 109 -3.44 16.03 -1.38
N VAL A 110 -3.10 14.89 -0.79
CA VAL A 110 -2.08 14.79 0.24
C VAL A 110 -0.70 15.24 -0.26
N LEU A 111 -0.31 14.86 -1.48
CA LEU A 111 0.95 15.32 -2.06
C LEU A 111 0.99 16.83 -2.24
N SER A 112 -0.09 17.45 -2.69
CA SER A 112 -0.21 18.91 -2.83
C SER A 112 -0.12 19.60 -1.48
N ASP A 113 -0.82 19.11 -0.46
CA ASP A 113 -0.86 19.68 0.88
C ASP A 113 0.52 19.67 1.56
N ILE A 114 1.32 18.63 1.34
CA ILE A 114 2.71 18.58 1.83
C ILE A 114 3.69 19.41 1.00
N GLY A 115 3.26 19.94 -0.16
CA GLY A 115 4.03 20.86 -1.01
C GLY A 115 4.61 20.27 -2.29
N ILE A 116 4.18 19.09 -2.72
CA ILE A 116 4.53 18.50 -4.02
C ILE A 116 3.44 18.89 -5.03
N THR A 117 3.70 19.89 -5.85
CA THR A 117 2.74 20.49 -6.77
C THR A 117 3.05 20.25 -8.25
N ASP A 118 4.28 19.84 -8.61
CA ASP A 118 4.63 19.48 -9.98
C ASP A 118 4.32 18.00 -10.25
N ILE A 119 3.01 17.71 -10.37
CA ILE A 119 2.48 16.38 -10.60
C ILE A 119 1.86 16.31 -11.99
N THR A 120 2.39 15.46 -12.85
CA THR A 120 1.81 15.14 -14.16
C THR A 120 1.08 13.81 -14.09
N ILE A 121 -0.23 13.80 -14.30
CA ILE A 121 -1.05 12.58 -14.29
C ILE A 121 -0.95 11.89 -15.66
N VAL A 122 -0.95 10.55 -15.66
CA VAL A 122 -1.04 9.75 -16.89
C VAL A 122 -2.47 9.83 -17.45
N PRO A 123 -2.72 10.53 -18.58
CA PRO A 123 -4.08 10.88 -18.98
C PRO A 123 -4.99 9.68 -19.26
N GLU A 124 -4.44 8.60 -19.83
CA GLU A 124 -5.20 7.40 -20.19
C GLU A 124 -5.59 6.55 -18.96
N GLN A 125 -4.94 6.80 -17.82
CA GLN A 125 -5.13 6.05 -16.58
C GLN A 125 -5.69 6.90 -15.44
N GLU A 126 -6.05 8.16 -15.71
CA GLU A 126 -6.47 9.16 -14.73
C GLU A 126 -7.77 8.79 -14.03
N TYR A 127 -8.81 8.47 -14.80
CA TYR A 127 -10.15 8.25 -14.25
C TYR A 127 -10.47 6.76 -14.07
N PRO A 128 -11.32 6.43 -13.09
CA PRO A 128 -11.74 5.04 -12.88
C PRO A 128 -12.34 4.40 -14.12
N ASN A 129 -11.81 3.24 -14.51
CA ASN A 129 -12.30 2.47 -15.65
C ASN A 129 -12.14 0.98 -15.38
N GLY A 130 -13.21 0.30 -15.02
CA GLY A 130 -13.20 -1.14 -14.68
C GLY A 130 -12.83 -2.07 -15.83
N TYR A 131 -12.70 -1.57 -17.06
CA TYR A 131 -12.22 -2.37 -18.21
C TYR A 131 -10.69 -2.39 -18.33
N PHE A 132 -9.97 -1.49 -17.65
CA PHE A 132 -8.51 -1.39 -17.67
C PHE A 132 -7.92 -1.47 -19.07
N THR A 133 -8.42 -0.64 -19.98
CA THR A 133 -8.11 -0.72 -21.43
C THR A 133 -6.65 -0.46 -21.78
N THR A 134 -5.90 0.19 -20.91
CA THR A 134 -4.47 0.50 -21.08
C THR A 134 -3.54 -0.49 -20.37
N CYS A 135 -4.10 -1.31 -19.46
CA CYS A 135 -3.35 -2.19 -18.60
C CYS A 135 -4.27 -3.32 -18.12
N SER A 136 -4.24 -4.48 -18.78
CA SER A 136 -5.11 -5.62 -18.46
C SER A 136 -4.86 -6.20 -17.05
N TYR A 137 -3.72 -5.90 -16.46
CA TYR A 137 -3.33 -6.28 -15.10
C TYR A 137 -2.86 -5.02 -14.36
N PRO A 138 -3.77 -4.29 -13.66
CA PRO A 138 -3.46 -3.00 -13.05
C PRO A 138 -2.68 -3.15 -11.73
N ASN A 139 -1.53 -3.83 -11.80
CA ASN A 139 -0.65 -4.12 -10.68
C ASN A 139 0.63 -3.28 -10.78
N PRO A 140 0.92 -2.39 -9.83
CA PRO A 140 2.11 -1.55 -9.84
C PRO A 140 3.44 -2.32 -9.68
N GLU A 141 3.39 -3.64 -9.46
CA GLU A 141 4.56 -4.52 -9.44
C GLU A 141 5.08 -4.86 -10.83
N ILE A 142 4.22 -4.79 -11.86
CA ILE A 142 4.56 -5.24 -13.20
C ILE A 142 4.89 -4.07 -14.13
N TYR A 143 5.90 -4.28 -14.96
CA TYR A 143 6.41 -3.27 -15.89
C TYR A 143 5.33 -2.74 -16.84
N GLU A 144 4.51 -3.63 -17.39
CA GLU A 144 3.44 -3.31 -18.34
C GLU A 144 2.41 -2.33 -17.77
N ALA A 145 2.12 -2.40 -16.47
CA ALA A 145 1.23 -1.46 -15.81
C ALA A 145 1.82 -0.04 -15.74
N LEU A 146 3.14 0.04 -15.65
CA LEU A 146 3.89 1.29 -15.50
C LEU A 146 4.32 1.90 -16.84
N GLU A 147 4.19 1.19 -17.95
CA GLU A 147 4.75 1.57 -19.26
C GLU A 147 4.31 2.98 -19.69
N LYS A 148 3.01 3.31 -19.62
CA LYS A 148 2.48 4.64 -19.94
C LYS A 148 3.08 5.74 -19.05
N GLY A 149 3.19 5.46 -17.77
CA GLY A 149 3.81 6.38 -16.82
C GLY A 149 5.30 6.59 -17.08
N LEU A 150 6.02 5.52 -17.43
CA LEU A 150 7.44 5.57 -17.78
C LEU A 150 7.70 6.37 -19.07
N GLU A 151 6.87 6.18 -20.10
CA GLU A 151 6.92 6.98 -21.33
C GLU A 151 6.72 8.47 -21.03
N LEU A 152 5.69 8.79 -20.24
CA LEU A 152 5.40 10.16 -19.85
C LEU A 152 6.52 10.74 -18.96
N ALA A 153 7.05 9.98 -18.01
CA ALA A 153 8.14 10.39 -17.14
C ALA A 153 9.39 10.76 -17.93
N LYS A 154 9.76 9.96 -18.94
CA LYS A 154 10.87 10.27 -19.87
C LYS A 154 10.59 11.54 -20.64
N LYS A 155 9.37 11.73 -21.15
CA LYS A 155 8.97 12.89 -21.95
C LYS A 155 9.04 14.20 -21.15
N VAL A 156 8.56 14.19 -19.90
CA VAL A 156 8.54 15.40 -19.06
C VAL A 156 9.79 15.55 -18.21
N GLY A 157 10.66 14.54 -18.16
CA GLY A 157 11.87 14.51 -17.36
C GLY A 157 11.63 14.43 -15.86
N ALA A 158 10.58 13.67 -15.44
CA ALA A 158 10.23 13.53 -14.03
C ALA A 158 11.38 12.91 -13.21
N ASP A 159 11.44 13.25 -11.92
CA ASP A 159 12.41 12.67 -10.98
C ASP A 159 11.95 11.29 -10.52
N LEU A 160 10.62 11.10 -10.43
CA LEU A 160 9.97 9.90 -9.94
C LEU A 160 8.69 9.62 -10.75
N MET A 161 8.43 8.36 -11.06
CA MET A 161 7.14 7.86 -11.52
C MET A 161 6.52 7.01 -10.42
N LEU A 162 5.26 7.25 -10.09
CA LEU A 162 4.52 6.60 -9.03
C LEU A 162 3.20 6.05 -9.58
N ALA A 163 2.82 4.84 -9.18
CA ALA A 163 1.53 4.26 -9.52
C ALA A 163 0.90 3.58 -8.30
N THR A 164 -0.43 3.76 -8.15
CA THR A 164 -1.22 3.03 -7.17
C THR A 164 -2.12 2.03 -7.87
N ASP A 165 -2.42 0.91 -7.21
CA ASP A 165 -3.40 -0.05 -7.73
C ASP A 165 -4.84 0.51 -7.62
N PRO A 166 -5.84 -0.15 -8.23
CA PRO A 166 -7.19 0.42 -8.34
C PRO A 166 -7.91 0.72 -7.02
N ASP A 167 -7.68 -0.03 -5.95
CA ASP A 167 -8.26 0.26 -4.64
C ASP A 167 -7.33 1.10 -3.74
N ALA A 168 -6.20 1.56 -4.30
CA ALA A 168 -5.26 2.49 -3.67
C ALA A 168 -4.71 1.98 -2.33
N ASP A 169 -4.43 0.67 -2.24
CA ASP A 169 -3.79 0.06 -1.09
C ASP A 169 -2.32 -0.35 -1.35
N ARG A 170 -1.87 -0.33 -2.63
CA ARG A 170 -0.48 -0.59 -3.04
C ARG A 170 0.08 0.57 -3.85
N VAL A 171 1.38 0.79 -3.72
CA VAL A 171 2.10 1.80 -4.49
C VAL A 171 3.45 1.28 -4.96
N GLY A 172 3.70 1.40 -6.27
CA GLY A 172 4.96 1.10 -6.91
C GLY A 172 5.59 2.35 -7.51
N ILE A 173 6.90 2.32 -7.69
CA ILE A 173 7.64 3.44 -8.28
C ILE A 173 8.67 3.00 -9.31
N ALA A 174 9.00 3.95 -10.19
CA ALA A 174 10.23 3.96 -10.94
C ALA A 174 11.00 5.26 -10.67
N MET A 175 12.26 5.14 -10.31
CA MET A 175 13.15 6.27 -10.03
C MET A 175 14.02 6.58 -11.24
N LYS A 176 14.28 7.87 -11.45
CA LYS A 176 15.21 8.32 -12.49
C LYS A 176 16.64 8.02 -12.10
N CYS A 177 17.40 7.39 -13.01
CA CYS A 177 18.81 7.13 -12.86
C CYS A 177 19.67 8.29 -13.41
N PRO A 178 20.95 8.37 -13.03
CA PRO A 178 21.87 9.42 -13.52
C PRO A 178 22.03 9.46 -15.03
N ASP A 179 21.88 8.33 -15.73
CA ASP A 179 21.92 8.21 -17.19
C ASP A 179 20.60 8.61 -17.88
N GLY A 180 19.59 9.01 -17.10
CA GLY A 180 18.27 9.38 -17.59
C GLY A 180 17.30 8.21 -17.81
N SER A 181 17.73 6.97 -17.59
CA SER A 181 16.85 5.80 -17.55
C SER A 181 15.99 5.80 -16.30
N TYR A 182 14.98 4.89 -16.26
CA TYR A 182 14.15 4.68 -15.09
C TYR A 182 14.27 3.23 -14.63
N GLU A 183 14.42 3.03 -13.34
CA GLU A 183 14.55 1.73 -12.69
C GLU A 183 13.40 1.53 -11.69
N LEU A 184 12.73 0.36 -11.78
CA LEU A 184 11.69 -0.01 -10.84
C LEU A 184 12.32 -0.39 -9.49
N VAL A 185 11.62 -0.05 -8.41
CA VAL A 185 11.99 -0.45 -7.05
C VAL A 185 11.02 -1.52 -6.60
N SER A 186 11.53 -2.67 -6.21
CA SER A 186 10.68 -3.77 -5.72
C SER A 186 10.02 -3.42 -4.38
N GLY A 187 8.90 -4.10 -4.07
CA GLY A 187 8.20 -3.90 -2.80
C GLY A 187 9.08 -4.20 -1.58
N ASN A 188 9.95 -5.18 -1.68
CA ASN A 188 10.95 -5.49 -0.65
C ASN A 188 11.98 -4.36 -0.45
N GLU A 189 12.54 -3.84 -1.53
CA GLU A 189 13.49 -2.72 -1.48
C GLU A 189 12.84 -1.47 -0.91
N MET A 190 11.62 -1.15 -1.37
CA MET A 190 10.88 0.00 -0.88
C MET A 190 10.50 -0.15 0.59
N GLY A 191 10.07 -1.34 1.03
CA GLY A 191 9.77 -1.62 2.44
C GLY A 191 11.00 -1.37 3.34
N VAL A 192 12.18 -1.81 2.92
CA VAL A 192 13.44 -1.57 3.63
C VAL A 192 13.82 -0.09 3.62
N LEU A 193 13.71 0.59 2.47
CA LEU A 193 14.01 2.01 2.33
C LEU A 193 13.10 2.88 3.22
N LEU A 194 11.81 2.58 3.25
CA LEU A 194 10.86 3.29 4.11
C LEU A 194 11.12 3.02 5.59
N LEU A 195 11.40 1.78 5.99
CA LEU A 195 11.75 1.45 7.37
C LEU A 195 13.00 2.22 7.81
N ASP A 196 14.05 2.23 7.00
CA ASP A 196 15.29 2.98 7.25
C ASP A 196 15.02 4.49 7.36
N TYR A 197 14.28 5.05 6.39
CA TYR A 197 13.94 6.47 6.34
C TYR A 197 13.13 6.94 7.56
N ILE A 198 12.10 6.17 7.92
CA ILE A 198 11.23 6.46 9.08
C ILE A 198 12.06 6.40 10.38
N CYS A 199 12.85 5.36 10.56
CA CYS A 199 13.66 5.20 11.76
C CYS A 199 14.71 6.30 11.89
N ALA A 200 15.50 6.54 10.85
CA ALA A 200 16.53 7.58 10.86
C ALA A 200 15.94 8.97 11.14
N GLY A 201 14.85 9.30 10.46
CA GLY A 201 14.22 10.60 10.60
C GLY A 201 13.54 10.80 11.96
N ARG A 202 12.86 9.79 12.49
CA ARG A 202 12.25 9.87 13.83
C ARG A 202 13.30 9.99 14.93
N ILE A 203 14.42 9.30 14.82
CA ILE A 203 15.55 9.45 15.76
C ILE A 203 16.14 10.88 15.66
N GLU A 204 16.40 11.37 14.45
CA GLU A 204 16.90 12.73 14.20
C GLU A 204 15.99 13.78 14.83
N LYS A 205 14.66 13.61 14.72
CA LYS A 205 13.65 14.56 15.24
C LYS A 205 13.27 14.32 16.70
N GLY A 206 13.76 13.26 17.33
CA GLY A 206 13.38 12.90 18.71
C GLY A 206 11.92 12.43 18.85
N THR A 207 11.32 11.92 17.77
CA THR A 207 9.92 11.46 17.73
C THR A 207 9.79 9.93 17.70
N MET A 208 10.89 9.19 17.85
CA MET A 208 10.85 7.74 17.96
C MET A 208 10.19 7.33 19.27
N PRO A 209 9.12 6.49 19.24
CA PRO A 209 8.49 6.02 20.47
C PRO A 209 9.43 5.10 21.26
N LYS A 210 9.12 4.90 22.53
CA LYS A 210 9.79 3.84 23.32
C LYS A 210 9.37 2.47 22.80
N ASN A 211 10.36 1.56 22.68
CA ASN A 211 10.14 0.20 22.19
C ASN A 211 9.35 0.17 20.87
N PRO A 212 9.84 0.83 19.82
CA PRO A 212 9.12 0.92 18.55
C PRO A 212 8.91 -0.46 17.94
N VAL A 213 7.77 -0.64 17.29
CA VAL A 213 7.36 -1.89 16.63
C VAL A 213 7.19 -1.64 15.14
N ALA A 214 7.80 -2.49 14.33
CA ALA A 214 7.46 -2.64 12.92
C ALA A 214 6.98 -4.07 12.65
N VAL A 215 6.22 -4.25 11.57
CA VAL A 215 5.63 -5.56 11.23
C VAL A 215 5.84 -5.84 9.75
N LYS A 216 6.21 -7.08 9.42
CA LYS A 216 6.31 -7.54 8.02
C LYS A 216 5.75 -8.95 7.83
N SER A 217 5.42 -9.32 6.58
CA SER A 217 5.12 -10.72 6.26
C SER A 217 6.37 -11.59 6.37
N ILE A 218 6.19 -12.89 6.65
CA ILE A 218 7.30 -13.86 6.72
C ILE A 218 8.03 -14.04 5.39
N VAL A 219 7.37 -13.73 4.27
CA VAL A 219 7.94 -13.82 2.92
C VAL A 219 8.64 -12.53 2.47
N SER A 220 8.49 -11.44 3.22
CA SER A 220 9.24 -10.21 2.97
C SER A 220 10.71 -10.36 3.34
N THR A 221 11.56 -9.55 2.70
CA THR A 221 13.01 -9.67 2.76
C THR A 221 13.59 -9.70 4.19
N PRO A 222 14.53 -10.62 4.49
CA PRO A 222 15.28 -10.62 5.74
C PRO A 222 16.18 -9.39 5.96
N LEU A 223 16.44 -8.59 4.92
CA LEU A 223 17.19 -7.34 5.06
C LEU A 223 16.53 -6.38 6.04
N ALA A 224 15.20 -6.38 6.11
CA ALA A 224 14.44 -5.58 7.07
C ALA A 224 14.76 -5.93 8.54
N ASP A 225 15.09 -7.21 8.83
CA ASP A 225 15.48 -7.64 10.18
C ASP A 225 16.79 -6.97 10.63
N LEU A 226 17.73 -6.84 9.71
CA LEU A 226 19.02 -6.21 10.00
C LEU A 226 18.87 -4.69 10.20
N VAL A 227 18.04 -4.05 9.38
CA VAL A 227 17.74 -2.62 9.51
C VAL A 227 16.98 -2.33 10.82
N ALA A 228 15.95 -3.09 11.13
CA ALA A 228 15.21 -2.96 12.39
C ALA A 228 16.11 -3.13 13.60
N LYS A 229 16.98 -4.16 13.59
CA LYS A 229 17.95 -4.41 14.66
C LYS A 229 18.92 -3.22 14.85
N TYR A 230 19.38 -2.62 13.75
CA TYR A 230 20.27 -1.46 13.83
C TYR A 230 19.63 -0.27 14.55
N TYR A 231 18.34 -0.03 14.30
CA TYR A 231 17.60 1.07 14.92
C TYR A 231 16.93 0.71 16.26
N GLY A 232 17.10 -0.51 16.76
CA GLY A 232 16.49 -0.96 18.01
C GLY A 232 14.97 -1.12 17.93
N VAL A 233 14.43 -1.44 16.74
CA VAL A 233 13.01 -1.66 16.47
C VAL A 233 12.68 -3.14 16.69
N GLU A 234 11.60 -3.43 17.43
CA GLU A 234 11.00 -4.75 17.51
C GLU A 234 10.33 -5.06 16.17
N LEU A 235 10.91 -5.97 15.38
CA LEU A 235 10.32 -6.41 14.12
C LEU A 235 9.51 -7.68 14.32
N ARG A 236 8.19 -7.60 14.13
CA ARG A 236 7.28 -8.74 14.21
C ARG A 236 7.06 -9.33 12.82
N HIS A 237 6.97 -10.67 12.76
CA HIS A 237 6.71 -11.40 11.53
C HIS A 237 5.31 -12.00 11.58
N THR A 238 4.54 -11.82 10.51
CA THR A 238 3.19 -12.36 10.38
C THR A 238 3.06 -13.26 9.16
N LEU A 239 1.99 -14.01 9.08
CA LEU A 239 1.60 -14.67 7.84
C LEU A 239 1.32 -13.62 6.76
N THR A 240 1.35 -14.04 5.50
CA THR A 240 0.98 -13.19 4.36
C THR A 240 -0.48 -12.76 4.45
N GLY A 241 -0.72 -11.50 4.16
CA GLY A 241 -2.02 -10.83 4.24
C GLY A 241 -2.01 -9.74 5.31
N PHE A 242 -2.27 -8.52 4.87
CA PHE A 242 -2.17 -7.32 5.74
C PHE A 242 -3.13 -7.35 6.93
N LYS A 243 -4.18 -8.19 6.89
CA LYS A 243 -5.05 -8.47 8.04
C LYS A 243 -4.27 -8.88 9.29
N TRP A 244 -3.15 -9.59 9.12
CA TRP A 244 -2.30 -10.00 10.22
C TRP A 244 -1.44 -8.86 10.76
N ILE A 245 -1.05 -7.91 9.90
CA ILE A 245 -0.41 -6.66 10.35
C ILE A 245 -1.43 -5.80 11.11
N GLY A 246 -2.66 -5.70 10.59
CA GLY A 246 -3.79 -5.04 11.28
C GLY A 246 -4.07 -5.64 12.65
N ASP A 247 -4.03 -6.97 12.77
CA ASP A 247 -4.19 -7.68 14.04
C ASP A 247 -3.08 -7.33 15.05
N GLN A 248 -1.82 -7.19 14.61
CA GLN A 248 -0.73 -6.72 15.48
C GLN A 248 -0.95 -5.29 15.98
N ILE A 249 -1.52 -4.41 15.17
CA ILE A 249 -1.90 -3.05 15.59
C ILE A 249 -3.03 -3.14 16.62
N ALA A 250 -4.06 -3.95 16.37
CA ALA A 250 -5.16 -4.15 17.32
C ALA A 250 -4.69 -4.71 18.68
N GLN A 251 -3.71 -5.61 18.68
CA GLN A 251 -3.10 -6.12 19.92
C GLN A 251 -2.35 -5.02 20.69
N LEU A 252 -1.61 -4.14 19.99
CA LEU A 252 -0.96 -2.99 20.62
C LEU A 252 -2.00 -2.02 21.21
N GLU A 253 -3.07 -1.72 20.46
CA GLU A 253 -4.15 -0.85 20.90
C GLU A 253 -4.87 -1.40 22.15
N ALA A 254 -5.14 -2.71 22.19
CA ALA A 254 -5.73 -3.36 23.36
C ALA A 254 -4.90 -3.20 24.65
N ASN A 255 -3.60 -2.94 24.51
CA ASN A 255 -2.68 -2.67 25.61
C ASN A 255 -2.42 -1.16 25.82
N GLY A 256 -3.03 -0.25 25.04
CA GLY A 256 -2.74 1.18 25.06
C GLY A 256 -1.34 1.51 24.54
N GLU A 257 -0.81 0.73 23.62
CA GLU A 257 0.55 0.81 23.09
C GLU A 257 0.58 1.07 21.56
N GLU A 258 -0.52 1.50 20.94
CA GLU A 258 -0.66 1.72 19.50
C GLU A 258 0.38 2.68 18.92
N GLU A 259 0.85 3.63 19.72
CA GLU A 259 1.90 4.58 19.32
C GLU A 259 3.27 3.92 19.09
N ARG A 260 3.47 2.70 19.56
CA ARG A 260 4.68 1.91 19.29
C ARG A 260 4.76 1.44 17.86
N PHE A 261 3.61 1.28 17.17
CA PHE A 261 3.59 0.88 15.77
C PHE A 261 4.06 2.03 14.88
N ILE A 262 5.21 1.85 14.24
CA ILE A 262 5.80 2.87 13.38
C ILE A 262 5.63 2.58 11.89
N PHE A 263 5.66 1.28 11.49
CA PHE A 263 5.61 0.88 10.09
C PHE A 263 5.24 -0.59 9.92
N GLY A 264 4.46 -0.89 8.89
CA GLY A 264 4.19 -2.25 8.44
C GLY A 264 4.26 -2.35 6.92
N PHE A 265 4.73 -3.50 6.40
CA PHE A 265 4.80 -3.70 4.96
C PHE A 265 4.74 -5.18 4.54
N GLU A 266 4.32 -5.37 3.30
CA GLU A 266 4.43 -6.63 2.57
C GLU A 266 5.26 -6.43 1.30
N GLU A 267 5.92 -7.49 0.84
CA GLU A 267 6.72 -7.52 -0.39
C GLU A 267 5.90 -7.13 -1.63
N SER A 268 4.58 -7.30 -1.56
CA SER A 268 3.61 -7.01 -2.61
C SER A 268 3.18 -5.53 -2.65
N TYR A 269 4.11 -4.60 -2.34
CA TYR A 269 3.94 -3.15 -2.47
C TYR A 269 2.89 -2.51 -1.54
N GLY A 270 2.50 -3.21 -0.48
CA GLY A 270 1.59 -2.71 0.55
C GLY A 270 2.35 -2.15 1.75
N TYR A 271 2.04 -0.91 2.13
CA TYR A 271 2.71 -0.19 3.22
C TYR A 271 1.69 0.48 4.13
N LEU A 272 2.04 0.64 5.42
CA LEU A 272 1.28 1.43 6.37
C LEU A 272 2.24 2.08 7.39
N ALA A 273 2.05 3.35 7.69
CA ALA A 273 2.77 4.06 8.76
C ALA A 273 1.77 4.65 9.76
N GLY A 274 1.91 4.25 11.02
CA GLY A 274 0.97 4.63 12.09
C GLY A 274 -0.29 3.78 12.13
N SER A 275 -1.11 4.00 13.15
CA SER A 275 -2.22 3.13 13.56
C SER A 275 -3.62 3.67 13.24
N TYR A 276 -3.74 4.71 12.41
CA TYR A 276 -5.01 5.38 12.09
C TYR A 276 -5.95 4.55 11.19
N VAL A 277 -5.41 3.60 10.43
CA VAL A 277 -6.15 2.57 9.68
C VAL A 277 -5.54 1.19 9.95
N ARG A 278 -6.21 0.12 9.52
CA ARG A 278 -5.83 -1.27 9.81
C ARG A 278 -5.52 -2.10 8.56
N ASP A 279 -5.38 -1.45 7.43
CA ASP A 279 -5.00 -2.06 6.15
C ASP A 279 -3.91 -1.22 5.49
N LYS A 280 -3.33 -1.73 4.42
CA LYS A 280 -2.40 -1.00 3.55
C LYS A 280 -3.01 0.32 3.10
N ASP A 281 -2.19 1.34 3.02
CA ASP A 281 -2.60 2.65 2.53
C ASP A 281 -1.58 3.21 1.53
N ALA A 282 -1.95 3.21 0.25
CA ALA A 282 -1.09 3.75 -0.79
C ALA A 282 -0.97 5.28 -0.71
N VAL A 283 -1.88 5.98 -0.03
CA VAL A 283 -1.80 7.43 0.15
C VAL A 283 -0.64 7.78 1.07
N VAL A 284 -0.56 7.14 2.24
CA VAL A 284 0.60 7.32 3.14
C VAL A 284 1.88 6.78 2.54
N GLY A 285 1.80 5.65 1.82
CA GLY A 285 2.95 5.10 1.09
C GLY A 285 3.50 6.10 0.07
N SER A 286 2.62 6.67 -0.77
CA SER A 286 2.96 7.69 -1.77
C SER A 286 3.58 8.93 -1.12
N MET A 287 2.97 9.41 -0.03
CA MET A 287 3.46 10.57 0.72
C MET A 287 4.88 10.35 1.24
N LEU A 288 5.12 9.23 1.92
CA LEU A 288 6.43 8.93 2.51
C LEU A 288 7.50 8.64 1.46
N ILE A 289 7.16 7.98 0.35
CA ILE A 289 8.08 7.77 -0.78
C ILE A 289 8.50 9.10 -1.38
N CYS A 290 7.56 10.01 -1.62
CA CYS A 290 7.86 11.33 -2.16
C CYS A 290 8.63 12.21 -1.17
N GLU A 291 8.31 12.15 0.12
CA GLU A 291 9.07 12.85 1.16
C GLU A 291 10.51 12.32 1.24
N MET A 292 10.70 11.01 1.18
CA MET A 292 12.01 10.37 1.15
C MET A 292 12.82 10.78 -0.10
N ALA A 293 12.19 10.80 -1.27
CA ALA A 293 12.83 11.27 -2.51
C ALA A 293 13.27 12.75 -2.39
N ALA A 294 12.39 13.59 -1.86
CA ALA A 294 12.67 15.00 -1.60
C ALA A 294 13.83 15.18 -0.60
N TYR A 295 13.88 14.35 0.44
CA TYR A 295 14.95 14.37 1.43
C TYR A 295 16.31 14.04 0.81
N TYR A 296 16.41 12.90 0.12
CA TYR A 296 17.69 12.52 -0.49
C TYR A 296 18.15 13.54 -1.54
N ARG A 297 17.22 14.06 -2.34
CA ARG A 297 17.53 15.15 -3.27
C ARG A 297 18.10 16.39 -2.54
N SER A 298 17.51 16.79 -1.42
CA SER A 298 17.93 17.96 -0.66
C SER A 298 19.35 17.87 -0.09
N ILE A 299 19.83 16.66 0.14
CA ILE A 299 21.21 16.40 0.62
C ILE A 299 22.16 15.97 -0.50
N GLY A 300 21.77 16.10 -1.78
CA GLY A 300 22.59 15.73 -2.93
C GLY A 300 22.75 14.22 -3.15
N SER A 301 21.82 13.42 -2.63
CA SER A 301 21.77 11.96 -2.76
C SER A 301 20.52 11.53 -3.56
N SER A 302 20.24 10.23 -3.61
CA SER A 302 19.08 9.65 -4.26
C SER A 302 18.60 8.39 -3.53
N ILE A 303 17.34 7.97 -3.81
CA ILE A 303 16.81 6.70 -3.32
C ILE A 303 17.74 5.53 -3.72
N LYS A 304 18.21 5.51 -4.96
CA LYS A 304 19.14 4.47 -5.45
C LYS A 304 20.43 4.45 -4.65
N GLN A 305 21.04 5.61 -4.45
CA GLN A 305 22.28 5.70 -3.68
C GLN A 305 22.06 5.20 -2.24
N ARG A 306 20.93 5.55 -1.61
CA ARG A 306 20.64 5.06 -0.27
C ARG A 306 20.46 3.54 -0.24
N LEU A 307 19.81 2.97 -1.24
CA LEU A 307 19.65 1.52 -1.37
C LEU A 307 21.01 0.81 -1.48
N GLU A 308 21.92 1.34 -2.29
CA GLU A 308 23.28 0.80 -2.42
C GLU A 308 24.08 0.93 -1.10
N GLU A 309 23.91 2.02 -0.34
CA GLU A 309 24.51 2.16 0.99
C GLU A 309 23.98 1.11 1.97
N ILE A 310 22.67 0.83 1.95
CA ILE A 310 22.05 -0.23 2.75
C ILE A 310 22.63 -1.60 2.36
N TYR A 311 22.77 -1.88 1.07
CA TYR A 311 23.39 -3.11 0.60
C TYR A 311 24.87 -3.21 0.98
N ALA A 312 25.60 -2.12 0.94
CA ALA A 312 27.00 -2.10 1.37
C ALA A 312 27.15 -2.36 2.88
N GLN A 313 26.19 -1.89 3.68
CA GLN A 313 26.21 -2.05 5.13
C GLN A 313 25.77 -3.44 5.59
N TYR A 314 24.75 -4.03 4.97
CA TYR A 314 24.09 -5.25 5.48
C TYR A 314 24.23 -6.46 4.54
N GLY A 315 24.74 -6.26 3.33
CA GLY A 315 24.73 -7.28 2.28
C GLY A 315 23.48 -7.18 1.37
N ARG A 316 23.61 -7.71 0.16
CA ARG A 316 22.53 -7.73 -0.82
C ARG A 316 21.68 -8.98 -0.64
N PHE A 317 20.38 -8.81 -0.46
CA PHE A 317 19.40 -9.88 -0.39
C PHE A 317 18.61 -9.92 -1.68
N LEU A 318 18.65 -11.06 -2.37
CA LEU A 318 17.88 -11.29 -3.58
C LEU A 318 16.62 -12.09 -3.21
N ASN A 319 15.47 -11.50 -3.51
CA ASN A 319 14.18 -12.17 -3.38
C ASN A 319 13.65 -12.47 -4.78
N GLN A 320 13.31 -13.74 -5.03
CA GLN A 320 12.72 -14.19 -6.28
C GLN A 320 11.36 -14.82 -5.99
N VAL A 321 10.39 -14.51 -6.84
CA VAL A 321 9.03 -15.08 -6.80
C VAL A 321 8.81 -15.88 -8.06
N ASP A 322 8.50 -17.16 -7.91
CA ASP A 322 8.11 -18.04 -9.02
C ASP A 322 6.58 -18.20 -8.98
N SER A 323 5.91 -17.82 -10.07
CA SER A 323 4.45 -17.89 -10.19
C SER A 323 4.02 -19.07 -11.05
N TYR A 324 3.08 -19.84 -10.55
CA TYR A 324 2.51 -21.00 -11.26
C TYR A 324 1.00 -20.81 -11.42
N GLU A 325 0.51 -20.83 -12.66
CA GLU A 325 -0.92 -20.70 -12.95
C GLU A 325 -1.51 -22.08 -13.25
N PHE A 326 -2.62 -22.41 -12.60
CA PHE A 326 -3.41 -23.62 -12.84
C PHE A 326 -4.81 -23.22 -13.29
N ALA A 327 -5.05 -23.21 -14.60
CA ALA A 327 -6.33 -22.79 -15.17
C ALA A 327 -7.43 -23.85 -15.04
N GLY A 328 -8.70 -23.37 -14.94
CA GLY A 328 -9.89 -24.20 -14.93
C GLY A 328 -10.20 -24.86 -13.58
N LEU A 329 -11.34 -25.57 -13.51
CA LEU A 329 -11.81 -26.21 -12.27
C LEU A 329 -10.85 -27.26 -11.73
N SER A 330 -10.26 -28.08 -12.59
CA SER A 330 -9.23 -29.05 -12.19
C SER A 330 -7.93 -28.42 -11.67
N GLY A 331 -7.68 -27.16 -12.02
CA GLY A 331 -6.54 -26.40 -11.54
C GLY A 331 -6.60 -26.14 -10.04
N MET A 332 -7.77 -25.83 -9.52
CA MET A 332 -7.98 -25.62 -8.08
C MET A 332 -7.70 -26.89 -7.27
N ASP A 333 -8.20 -28.04 -7.74
CA ASP A 333 -7.97 -29.33 -7.09
C ASP A 333 -6.49 -29.71 -7.09
N LYS A 334 -5.80 -29.44 -8.22
CA LYS A 334 -4.35 -29.67 -8.34
C LYS A 334 -3.57 -28.79 -7.38
N MET A 335 -3.90 -27.51 -7.30
CA MET A 335 -3.26 -26.57 -6.35
C MET A 335 -3.48 -27.01 -4.91
N ALA A 336 -4.72 -27.36 -4.54
CA ALA A 336 -5.04 -27.86 -3.22
C ALA A 336 -4.27 -29.15 -2.89
N GLY A 337 -4.18 -30.08 -3.85
CA GLY A 337 -3.39 -31.31 -3.71
C GLY A 337 -1.90 -31.05 -3.46
N ILE A 338 -1.30 -30.12 -4.20
CA ILE A 338 0.11 -29.69 -3.99
C ILE A 338 0.30 -29.13 -2.58
N MET A 339 -0.57 -28.19 -2.17
CA MET A 339 -0.49 -27.57 -0.85
C MET A 339 -0.66 -28.57 0.30
N ASN A 340 -1.56 -29.54 0.14
CA ASN A 340 -1.76 -30.61 1.14
C ASN A 340 -0.56 -31.55 1.23
N THR A 341 0.19 -31.72 0.13
CA THR A 341 1.41 -32.56 0.13
C THR A 341 2.59 -31.85 0.79
N LEU A 342 2.62 -30.52 0.73
CA LEU A 342 3.69 -29.69 1.32
C LEU A 342 3.50 -29.41 2.82
N ARG A 343 2.31 -29.65 3.36
CA ARG A 343 1.97 -29.53 4.80
C ARG A 343 2.21 -30.83 5.55
#